data_948c89fc149bdf7c63ea94a63411711b
#
_entry.id   948c89fc149bdf7c63ea94a63411711b
#
_cell.length_a   1.000
_cell.length_b   1.000
_cell.length_c   1.000
_cell.angle_alpha   90.00
_cell.angle_beta   90.00
_cell.angle_gamma   90.00
#
_symmetry.space_group_name_H-M   'P 1'
#
loop_
_entity.id
_entity.type
_entity.pdbx_description
1 polymer ?
#
loop_
_entity_poly.entity_id
_entity_poly.type
_entity_poly.pdbx_seq_one_letter_code
_entity_poly.pdbx_strand_id
1 'polypeptide(L)'
;MKKIAVFGSTGSIGTQTLSVAGFHPDEFEVYAIAANKNAEQVVRSANEFHPKFIGMYDEAAAREVAERCPGITVVSGGEVNSLAALSEVDIVVNGVSGFAGLFPLLSALRAGKTVALANKESIVCGHVVVNRALAEFGGRILPVDSEQSAIFQCLAAGRSEDVRSLILTASGGMFRNASADELARVTPQMALRHPTWSMGGKITIDSSTLFNKGLELMEAGWLFDIEPNRIEILIHPQSVVHSMVEFCDGAVFAQMSPPDMRLAIQYALTYPHRITSQLPRLDLAALHSLTFEKPDCTRFPAISLAYDAFRDGSSLPIAYNSANETAVELFVRGCIGFTDIAKCVEYSMERIPREKIGSVDDILYLDKEARRLACECFGKETL
;
A
#
# COMPACT_ATOMS: atom_id res chain seq x y z
N MET A 1 -17.80 1.82 -20.85
CA MET A 1 -17.16 0.73 -20.08
C MET A 1 -15.67 1.03 -20.02
N LYS A 2 -15.08 1.13 -18.82
CA LYS A 2 -13.64 1.41 -18.63
C LYS A 2 -12.84 0.11 -18.69
N LYS A 3 -11.73 0.10 -19.42
CA LYS A 3 -10.80 -1.02 -19.48
C LYS A 3 -9.76 -0.92 -18.37
N ILE A 4 -9.67 -1.95 -17.53
CA ILE A 4 -8.76 -1.97 -16.38
C ILE A 4 -7.66 -3.02 -16.56
N ALA A 5 -6.44 -2.68 -16.14
CA ALA A 5 -5.34 -3.63 -15.95
C ALA A 5 -5.09 -3.81 -14.44
N VAL A 6 -5.08 -5.05 -13.96
CA VAL A 6 -4.98 -5.35 -12.53
C VAL A 6 -3.64 -6.03 -12.22
N PHE A 7 -2.72 -5.29 -11.63
CA PHE A 7 -1.42 -5.78 -11.16
C PHE A 7 -1.53 -6.27 -9.73
N GLY A 8 -0.96 -7.46 -9.46
CA GLY A 8 -1.17 -8.15 -8.19
C GLY A 8 -2.55 -8.82 -8.10
N SER A 9 -3.08 -9.30 -9.23
CA SER A 9 -4.45 -9.83 -9.39
C SER A 9 -4.80 -10.98 -8.45
N THR A 10 -3.82 -11.71 -7.94
CA THR A 10 -4.00 -12.83 -7.00
C THR A 10 -3.83 -12.42 -5.53
N GLY A 11 -3.47 -11.17 -5.26
CA GLY A 11 -3.37 -10.61 -3.92
C GLY A 11 -4.73 -10.09 -3.40
N SER A 12 -4.74 -9.62 -2.15
CA SER A 12 -5.96 -9.11 -1.50
C SER A 12 -6.63 -7.97 -2.29
N ILE A 13 -5.86 -6.98 -2.74
CA ILE A 13 -6.38 -5.86 -3.53
C ILE A 13 -6.86 -6.33 -4.90
N GLY A 14 -6.05 -7.16 -5.59
CA GLY A 14 -6.39 -7.65 -6.92
C GLY A 14 -7.69 -8.45 -6.94
N THR A 15 -7.87 -9.39 -6.01
CA THR A 15 -9.10 -10.19 -5.91
C THR A 15 -10.33 -9.34 -5.58
N GLN A 16 -10.18 -8.34 -4.71
CA GLN A 16 -11.26 -7.40 -4.41
C GLN A 16 -11.56 -6.46 -5.59
N THR A 17 -10.54 -6.09 -6.39
CA THR A 17 -10.74 -5.35 -7.65
C THR A 17 -11.54 -6.16 -8.65
N LEU A 18 -11.19 -7.44 -8.83
CA LEU A 18 -11.95 -8.35 -9.70
C LEU A 18 -13.38 -8.54 -9.19
N SER A 19 -13.59 -8.64 -7.87
CA SER A 19 -14.93 -8.68 -7.28
C SER A 19 -15.75 -7.41 -7.60
N VAL A 20 -15.14 -6.23 -7.53
CA VAL A 20 -15.80 -4.96 -7.92
C VAL A 20 -16.15 -4.96 -9.41
N ALA A 21 -15.22 -5.37 -10.26
CA ALA A 21 -15.45 -5.45 -11.71
C ALA A 21 -16.56 -6.43 -12.07
N GLY A 22 -16.58 -7.61 -11.43
CA GLY A 22 -17.64 -8.62 -11.64
C GLY A 22 -19.02 -8.18 -11.15
N PHE A 23 -19.09 -7.32 -10.13
CA PHE A 23 -20.35 -6.74 -9.65
C PHE A 23 -20.87 -5.63 -10.58
N HIS A 24 -20.00 -5.01 -11.36
CA HIS A 24 -20.33 -3.92 -12.30
C HIS A 24 -19.86 -4.24 -13.74
N PRO A 25 -20.35 -5.32 -14.37
CA PRO A 25 -19.87 -5.74 -15.67
C PRO A 25 -20.17 -4.75 -16.81
N ASP A 26 -21.15 -3.86 -16.63
CA ASP A 26 -21.48 -2.81 -17.58
C ASP A 26 -20.53 -1.58 -17.46
N GLU A 27 -19.83 -1.44 -16.35
CA GLU A 27 -18.91 -0.33 -16.07
C GLU A 27 -17.46 -0.68 -16.41
N PHE A 28 -17.03 -1.94 -16.17
CA PHE A 28 -15.64 -2.35 -16.25
C PHE A 28 -15.42 -3.58 -17.13
N GLU A 29 -14.37 -3.50 -17.96
CA GLU A 29 -13.77 -4.62 -18.68
C GLU A 29 -12.40 -4.92 -18.07
N VAL A 30 -12.18 -6.13 -17.57
CA VAL A 30 -10.86 -6.57 -17.13
C VAL A 30 -10.03 -6.91 -18.36
N TYR A 31 -9.20 -5.95 -18.82
CA TYR A 31 -8.46 -6.05 -20.07
C TYR A 31 -7.14 -6.79 -19.91
N ALA A 32 -6.45 -6.59 -18.77
CA ALA A 32 -5.24 -7.30 -18.43
C ALA A 32 -5.19 -7.65 -16.95
N ILE A 33 -4.60 -8.80 -16.62
CA ILE A 33 -4.29 -9.20 -15.25
C ILE A 33 -2.81 -9.57 -15.14
N ALA A 34 -2.18 -9.23 -14.00
CA ALA A 34 -0.79 -9.58 -13.74
C ALA A 34 -0.58 -10.13 -12.33
N ALA A 35 0.23 -11.17 -12.21
CA ALA A 35 0.55 -11.82 -10.94
C ALA A 35 2.01 -12.34 -10.92
N ASN A 36 2.47 -12.84 -9.78
CA ASN A 36 3.83 -13.40 -9.68
C ASN A 36 3.83 -14.90 -10.05
N LYS A 37 3.42 -15.78 -9.13
CA LYS A 37 3.60 -17.25 -9.25
C LYS A 37 2.28 -18.04 -9.27
N ASN A 38 1.18 -17.45 -8.83
CA ASN A 38 -0.07 -18.18 -8.60
C ASN A 38 -0.83 -18.42 -9.92
N ALA A 39 -0.33 -19.36 -10.72
CA ALA A 39 -0.93 -19.75 -12.01
C ALA A 39 -2.38 -20.22 -11.85
N GLU A 40 -2.68 -21.01 -10.82
CA GLU A 40 -4.01 -21.57 -10.59
C GLU A 40 -5.07 -20.48 -10.43
N GLN A 41 -4.80 -19.45 -9.62
CA GLN A 41 -5.73 -18.36 -9.42
C GLN A 41 -5.85 -17.44 -10.64
N VAL A 42 -4.73 -17.25 -11.38
CA VAL A 42 -4.73 -16.47 -12.64
C VAL A 42 -5.60 -17.16 -13.68
N VAL A 43 -5.48 -18.49 -13.84
CA VAL A 43 -6.33 -19.27 -14.78
C VAL A 43 -7.83 -19.17 -14.41
N ARG A 44 -8.17 -19.24 -13.10
CA ARG A 44 -9.56 -19.03 -12.66
C ARG A 44 -10.07 -17.65 -13.05
N SER A 45 -9.28 -16.60 -12.76
CA SER A 45 -9.66 -15.23 -13.14
C SER A 45 -9.73 -15.04 -14.66
N ALA A 46 -8.84 -15.69 -15.42
CA ALA A 46 -8.86 -15.64 -16.88
C ALA A 46 -10.12 -16.29 -17.47
N ASN A 47 -10.58 -17.40 -16.90
CA ASN A 47 -11.83 -18.07 -17.31
C ASN A 47 -13.10 -17.27 -16.95
N GLU A 48 -13.04 -16.44 -15.90
CA GLU A 48 -14.17 -15.61 -15.46
C GLU A 48 -14.25 -14.30 -16.24
N PHE A 49 -13.11 -13.61 -16.39
CA PHE A 49 -13.08 -12.24 -16.93
C PHE A 49 -12.62 -12.16 -18.38
N HIS A 50 -12.08 -13.22 -18.95
CA HIS A 50 -11.61 -13.29 -20.35
C HIS A 50 -10.69 -12.13 -20.76
N PRO A 51 -9.62 -11.82 -19.99
CA PRO A 51 -8.72 -10.72 -20.33
C PRO A 51 -8.02 -10.95 -21.66
N LYS A 52 -7.57 -9.87 -22.31
CA LYS A 52 -6.78 -9.95 -23.54
C LYS A 52 -5.32 -10.29 -23.27
N PHE A 53 -4.81 -9.89 -22.10
CA PHE A 53 -3.42 -10.09 -21.71
C PHE A 53 -3.31 -10.64 -20.30
N ILE A 54 -2.36 -11.53 -20.12
CA ILE A 54 -1.94 -12.05 -18.80
C ILE A 54 -0.45 -11.82 -18.63
N GLY A 55 -0.05 -11.24 -17.50
CA GLY A 55 1.36 -11.10 -17.09
C GLY A 55 1.70 -12.02 -15.93
N MET A 56 2.77 -12.78 -16.06
CA MET A 56 3.32 -13.57 -14.96
C MET A 56 4.79 -13.23 -14.76
N TYR A 57 5.16 -12.69 -13.59
CA TYR A 57 6.57 -12.37 -13.34
C TYR A 57 7.46 -13.62 -13.26
N ASP A 58 6.91 -14.75 -12.81
CA ASP A 58 7.58 -16.05 -12.83
C ASP A 58 7.40 -16.72 -14.21
N GLU A 59 8.52 -17.04 -14.89
CA GLU A 59 8.50 -17.61 -16.23
C GLU A 59 7.92 -19.04 -16.29
N ALA A 60 8.09 -19.83 -15.22
CA ALA A 60 7.53 -21.18 -15.19
C ALA A 60 6.00 -21.12 -15.07
N ALA A 61 5.50 -20.25 -14.19
CA ALA A 61 4.06 -19.97 -14.07
C ALA A 61 3.48 -19.39 -15.37
N ALA A 62 4.23 -18.54 -16.09
CA ALA A 62 3.80 -18.01 -17.38
C ALA A 62 3.56 -19.10 -18.43
N ARG A 63 4.48 -20.09 -18.51
CA ARG A 63 4.33 -21.25 -19.42
C ARG A 63 3.09 -22.06 -19.07
N GLU A 64 2.88 -22.38 -17.79
CA GLU A 64 1.70 -23.08 -17.32
C GLU A 64 0.40 -22.37 -17.68
N VAL A 65 0.35 -21.04 -17.46
CA VAL A 65 -0.84 -20.21 -17.77
C VAL A 65 -1.08 -20.19 -19.28
N ALA A 66 -0.04 -20.05 -20.10
CA ALA A 66 -0.18 -20.03 -21.56
C ALA A 66 -0.77 -21.33 -22.12
N GLU A 67 -0.37 -22.49 -21.57
CA GLU A 67 -0.95 -23.79 -21.95
C GLU A 67 -2.43 -23.92 -21.55
N ARG A 68 -2.84 -23.34 -20.41
CA ARG A 68 -4.19 -23.46 -19.84
C ARG A 68 -5.16 -22.38 -20.31
N CYS A 69 -4.65 -21.29 -20.90
CA CYS A 69 -5.44 -20.16 -21.40
C CYS A 69 -5.19 -19.93 -22.91
N PRO A 70 -5.53 -20.88 -23.80
CA PRO A 70 -5.28 -20.72 -25.23
C PRO A 70 -6.09 -19.54 -25.79
N GLY A 71 -5.43 -18.71 -26.61
CA GLY A 71 -6.06 -17.52 -27.22
C GLY A 71 -5.91 -16.22 -26.40
N ILE A 72 -5.31 -16.27 -25.20
CA ILE A 72 -4.93 -15.09 -24.43
C ILE A 72 -3.41 -14.85 -24.61
N THR A 73 -3.02 -13.61 -24.79
CA THR A 73 -1.58 -13.26 -24.87
C THR A 73 -0.98 -13.28 -23.48
N VAL A 74 0.03 -14.15 -23.26
CA VAL A 74 0.75 -14.25 -21.99
C VAL A 74 2.16 -13.69 -22.14
N VAL A 75 2.53 -12.74 -21.25
CA VAL A 75 3.89 -12.16 -21.17
C VAL A 75 4.53 -12.52 -19.83
N SER A 76 5.87 -12.52 -19.77
CA SER A 76 6.59 -12.95 -18.56
C SER A 76 7.73 -12.01 -18.14
N GLY A 77 8.21 -12.19 -16.93
CA GLY A 77 9.36 -11.45 -16.40
C GLY A 77 9.16 -9.93 -16.41
N GLY A 78 10.19 -9.19 -16.77
CA GLY A 78 10.16 -7.72 -16.81
C GLY A 78 9.18 -7.12 -17.83
N GLU A 79 8.82 -7.87 -18.87
CA GLU A 79 7.86 -7.43 -19.89
C GLU A 79 6.45 -7.24 -19.33
N VAL A 80 6.11 -7.89 -18.22
CA VAL A 80 4.82 -7.73 -17.52
C VAL A 80 4.51 -6.27 -17.26
N ASN A 81 5.50 -5.44 -16.93
CA ASN A 81 5.29 -4.02 -16.63
C ASN A 81 4.76 -3.24 -17.85
N SER A 82 5.00 -3.70 -19.09
CA SER A 82 4.48 -3.06 -20.31
C SER A 82 2.96 -3.10 -20.39
N LEU A 83 2.32 -4.08 -19.73
CA LEU A 83 0.86 -4.17 -19.69
C LEU A 83 0.21 -2.95 -19.00
N ALA A 84 0.95 -2.24 -18.15
CA ALA A 84 0.50 -1.00 -17.53
C ALA A 84 0.47 0.19 -18.51
N ALA A 85 1.15 0.08 -19.66
CA ALA A 85 1.24 1.12 -20.68
C ALA A 85 0.37 0.86 -21.92
N LEU A 86 -0.42 -0.21 -21.95
CA LEU A 86 -1.30 -0.54 -23.07
C LEU A 86 -2.24 0.62 -23.40
N SER A 87 -2.32 1.01 -24.68
CA SER A 87 -3.12 2.16 -25.13
C SER A 87 -4.60 2.02 -24.80
N GLU A 88 -5.12 0.81 -24.85
CA GLU A 88 -6.53 0.48 -24.60
C GLU A 88 -6.92 0.52 -23.11
N VAL A 89 -5.96 0.49 -22.20
CA VAL A 89 -6.21 0.51 -20.75
C VAL A 89 -6.50 1.94 -20.30
N ASP A 90 -7.63 2.15 -19.64
CA ASP A 90 -8.04 3.43 -19.07
C ASP A 90 -7.47 3.63 -17.66
N ILE A 91 -7.51 2.57 -16.84
CA ILE A 91 -7.05 2.61 -15.43
C ILE A 91 -6.18 1.39 -15.14
N VAL A 92 -5.05 1.63 -14.52
CA VAL A 92 -4.18 0.58 -13.96
C VAL A 92 -4.41 0.48 -12.46
N VAL A 93 -4.80 -0.68 -11.97
CA VAL A 93 -4.85 -0.97 -10.53
C VAL A 93 -3.52 -1.57 -10.11
N ASN A 94 -2.79 -0.90 -9.24
CA ASN A 94 -1.52 -1.37 -8.73
C ASN A 94 -1.65 -1.88 -7.29
N GLY A 95 -1.88 -3.19 -7.15
CA GLY A 95 -1.94 -3.93 -5.90
C GLY A 95 -0.73 -4.86 -5.68
N VAL A 96 0.40 -4.60 -6.35
CA VAL A 96 1.66 -5.32 -6.13
C VAL A 96 2.20 -4.96 -4.75
N SER A 97 2.65 -5.94 -3.99
CA SER A 97 3.20 -5.73 -2.64
C SER A 97 4.67 -5.34 -2.68
N GLY A 98 5.08 -4.44 -1.76
CA GLY A 98 6.46 -4.04 -1.58
C GLY A 98 7.00 -3.14 -2.70
N PHE A 99 8.31 -2.92 -2.69
CA PHE A 99 9.00 -2.04 -3.63
C PHE A 99 8.77 -2.40 -5.12
N ALA A 100 8.52 -3.66 -5.45
CA ALA A 100 8.29 -4.12 -6.83
C ALA A 100 7.13 -3.41 -7.55
N GLY A 101 6.18 -2.84 -6.80
CA GLY A 101 5.07 -2.04 -7.34
C GLY A 101 5.51 -0.73 -8.03
N LEU A 102 6.73 -0.25 -7.79
CA LEU A 102 7.25 0.97 -8.43
C LEU A 102 7.37 0.82 -9.96
N PHE A 103 7.73 -0.37 -10.45
CA PHE A 103 7.95 -0.57 -11.88
C PHE A 103 6.67 -0.46 -12.71
N PRO A 104 5.56 -1.17 -12.41
CA PRO A 104 4.31 -0.98 -13.13
C PRO A 104 3.72 0.43 -12.92
N LEU A 105 3.93 1.07 -11.75
CA LEU A 105 3.52 2.45 -11.52
C LEU A 105 4.22 3.40 -12.51
N LEU A 106 5.54 3.36 -12.61
CA LEU A 106 6.30 4.21 -13.53
C LEU A 106 5.97 3.91 -15.00
N SER A 107 5.74 2.64 -15.36
CA SER A 107 5.31 2.26 -16.69
C SER A 107 3.97 2.89 -17.06
N ALA A 108 2.98 2.83 -16.16
CA ALA A 108 1.68 3.46 -16.35
C ALA A 108 1.77 4.99 -16.45
N LEU A 109 2.51 5.63 -15.54
CA LEU A 109 2.63 7.10 -15.52
C LEU A 109 3.35 7.64 -16.76
N ARG A 110 4.41 6.97 -17.24
CA ARG A 110 5.09 7.32 -18.49
C ARG A 110 4.20 7.21 -19.72
N ALA A 111 3.15 6.40 -19.66
CA ALA A 111 2.11 6.30 -20.68
C ALA A 111 0.91 7.25 -20.42
N GLY A 112 1.00 8.17 -19.45
CA GLY A 112 -0.04 9.14 -19.12
C GLY A 112 -1.31 8.53 -18.51
N LYS A 113 -1.23 7.32 -17.93
CA LYS A 113 -2.39 6.58 -17.42
C LYS A 113 -2.86 7.08 -16.05
N THR A 114 -4.13 6.81 -15.75
CA THR A 114 -4.65 6.88 -14.38
C THR A 114 -4.30 5.59 -13.65
N VAL A 115 -3.70 5.70 -12.45
CA VAL A 115 -3.33 4.58 -11.60
C VAL A 115 -4.15 4.61 -10.32
N ALA A 116 -4.97 3.58 -10.09
CA ALA A 116 -5.56 3.28 -8.78
C ALA A 116 -4.50 2.57 -7.93
N LEU A 117 -3.84 3.32 -7.03
CA LEU A 117 -2.64 2.89 -6.32
C LEU A 117 -2.96 2.41 -4.91
N ALA A 118 -2.68 1.13 -4.67
CA ALA A 118 -2.72 0.53 -3.33
C ALA A 118 -1.32 0.26 -2.74
N ASN A 119 -0.28 0.33 -3.59
CA ASN A 119 1.09 0.06 -3.21
C ASN A 119 1.75 1.34 -2.68
N LYS A 120 1.74 1.51 -1.37
CA LYS A 120 2.32 2.67 -0.67
C LYS A 120 3.84 2.71 -0.75
N GLU A 121 4.48 1.55 -0.81
CA GLU A 121 5.93 1.43 -0.85
C GLU A 121 6.53 2.10 -2.10
N SER A 122 5.81 2.12 -3.22
CA SER A 122 6.23 2.84 -4.43
C SER A 122 6.34 4.34 -4.21
N ILE A 123 5.43 4.93 -3.42
CA ILE A 123 5.49 6.36 -3.08
C ILE A 123 6.58 6.60 -2.04
N VAL A 124 6.63 5.76 -0.99
CA VAL A 124 7.62 5.91 0.09
C VAL A 124 9.05 5.84 -0.44
N CYS A 125 9.35 4.86 -1.29
CA CYS A 125 10.70 4.70 -1.84
C CYS A 125 10.96 5.56 -3.08
N GLY A 126 9.92 5.88 -3.85
CA GLY A 126 10.06 6.40 -5.20
C GLY A 126 9.44 7.77 -5.47
N HIS A 127 8.97 8.51 -4.46
CA HIS A 127 8.24 9.78 -4.68
C HIS A 127 8.96 10.75 -5.64
N VAL A 128 10.30 10.84 -5.59
CA VAL A 128 11.06 11.73 -6.47
C VAL A 128 10.90 11.36 -7.94
N VAL A 129 11.05 10.07 -8.26
CA VAL A 129 10.92 9.58 -9.65
C VAL A 129 9.46 9.51 -10.10
N VAL A 130 8.53 9.26 -9.18
CA VAL A 130 7.08 9.26 -9.43
C VAL A 130 6.61 10.68 -9.75
N ASN A 131 6.96 11.68 -8.92
CA ASN A 131 6.60 13.09 -9.16
C ASN A 131 7.19 13.62 -10.46
N ARG A 132 8.43 13.22 -10.81
CA ARG A 132 9.02 13.55 -12.11
C ARG A 132 8.21 12.94 -13.26
N ALA A 133 7.82 11.68 -13.16
CA ALA A 133 7.01 11.04 -14.20
C ALA A 133 5.63 11.70 -14.34
N LEU A 134 4.98 12.06 -13.24
CA LEU A 134 3.72 12.81 -13.26
C LEU A 134 3.87 14.17 -13.95
N ALA A 135 4.94 14.92 -13.63
CA ALA A 135 5.18 16.24 -14.21
C ALA A 135 5.54 16.19 -15.71
N GLU A 136 6.26 15.15 -16.14
CA GLU A 136 6.75 15.01 -17.52
C GLU A 136 5.71 14.41 -18.46
N PHE A 137 5.01 13.36 -18.03
CA PHE A 137 4.12 12.58 -18.91
C PHE A 137 2.64 12.79 -18.61
N GLY A 138 2.29 13.49 -17.54
CA GLY A 138 0.93 13.58 -17.06
C GLY A 138 0.48 12.30 -16.35
N GLY A 139 -0.78 11.95 -16.46
CA GLY A 139 -1.36 10.83 -15.72
C GLY A 139 -1.91 11.29 -14.36
N ARG A 140 -2.41 10.33 -13.61
CA ARG A 140 -3.03 10.60 -12.31
C ARG A 140 -2.85 9.42 -11.38
N ILE A 141 -2.60 9.69 -10.11
CA ILE A 141 -2.69 8.69 -9.04
C ILE A 141 -4.01 8.92 -8.28
N LEU A 142 -4.79 7.86 -8.13
CA LEU A 142 -6.00 7.79 -7.30
C LEU A 142 -5.71 6.80 -6.17
N PRO A 143 -5.77 7.23 -4.91
CA PRO A 143 -5.41 6.37 -3.79
C PRO A 143 -6.46 5.28 -3.55
N VAL A 144 -5.99 4.07 -3.31
CA VAL A 144 -6.80 2.90 -2.95
C VAL A 144 -6.63 2.53 -1.48
N ASP A 145 -5.44 2.81 -0.88
CA ASP A 145 -5.29 2.62 0.56
C ASP A 145 -6.41 3.34 1.32
N SER A 146 -7.00 2.68 2.32
CA SER A 146 -8.26 3.16 2.95
C SER A 146 -8.11 4.56 3.54
N GLU A 147 -7.00 4.83 4.19
CA GLU A 147 -6.70 6.11 4.81
C GLU A 147 -6.47 7.20 3.77
N GLN A 148 -5.70 6.90 2.74
CA GLN A 148 -5.42 7.84 1.65
C GLN A 148 -6.67 8.13 0.82
N SER A 149 -7.48 7.10 0.53
CA SER A 149 -8.78 7.26 -0.12
C SER A 149 -9.73 8.13 0.71
N ALA A 150 -9.73 7.96 2.04
CA ALA A 150 -10.53 8.78 2.95
C ALA A 150 -10.09 10.25 2.92
N ILE A 151 -8.79 10.53 3.03
CA ILE A 151 -8.24 11.88 2.93
C ILE A 151 -8.59 12.50 1.59
N PHE A 152 -8.37 11.78 0.48
CA PHE A 152 -8.69 12.23 -0.86
C PHE A 152 -10.16 12.65 -1.01
N GLN A 153 -11.08 11.90 -0.39
CA GLN A 153 -12.50 12.21 -0.39
C GLN A 153 -12.84 13.42 0.50
N CYS A 154 -12.20 13.55 1.66
CA CYS A 154 -12.42 14.66 2.60
C CYS A 154 -11.84 15.99 2.06
N LEU A 155 -10.74 15.95 1.32
CA LEU A 155 -10.14 17.14 0.67
C LEU A 155 -11.09 17.81 -0.33
N ALA A 156 -12.08 17.09 -0.87
CA ALA A 156 -13.11 17.68 -1.73
C ALA A 156 -14.05 18.65 -1.00
N ALA A 157 -14.00 18.75 0.33
CA ALA A 157 -14.81 19.67 1.14
C ALA A 157 -14.26 21.11 1.17
N GLY A 158 -13.01 21.35 0.75
CA GLY A 158 -12.37 22.67 0.76
C GLY A 158 -11.23 22.76 -0.25
N ARG A 159 -10.48 23.86 -0.20
CA ARG A 159 -9.27 24.03 -1.02
C ARG A 159 -8.06 23.48 -0.28
N SER A 160 -7.04 23.05 -0.99
CA SER A 160 -5.80 22.52 -0.40
C SER A 160 -5.10 23.53 0.53
N GLU A 161 -5.17 24.81 0.20
CA GLU A 161 -4.59 25.90 1.01
C GLU A 161 -5.30 26.10 2.35
N ASP A 162 -6.58 25.70 2.47
CA ASP A 162 -7.38 25.81 3.68
C ASP A 162 -7.19 24.58 4.62
N VAL A 163 -6.47 23.55 4.19
CA VAL A 163 -6.18 22.37 5.01
C VAL A 163 -5.24 22.76 6.15
N ARG A 164 -5.64 22.52 7.38
CA ARG A 164 -4.79 22.69 8.57
C ARG A 164 -3.95 21.45 8.83
N SER A 165 -4.57 20.29 8.88
CA SER A 165 -3.89 19.02 9.17
C SER A 165 -4.63 17.82 8.58
N LEU A 166 -3.89 16.74 8.35
CA LEU A 166 -4.41 15.41 8.09
C LEU A 166 -4.39 14.60 9.37
N ILE A 167 -5.44 13.80 9.61
CA ILE A 167 -5.55 12.92 10.76
C ILE A 167 -5.72 11.49 10.25
N LEU A 168 -4.62 10.73 10.30
CA LEU A 168 -4.61 9.31 9.95
C LEU A 168 -5.14 8.48 11.11
N THR A 169 -6.08 7.59 10.85
CA THR A 169 -6.53 6.62 11.86
C THR A 169 -5.80 5.28 11.70
N ALA A 170 -5.62 4.57 12.79
CA ALA A 170 -5.03 3.25 12.84
C ALA A 170 -5.87 2.33 13.74
N SER A 171 -6.02 1.05 13.40
CA SER A 171 -6.65 0.07 14.30
C SER A 171 -5.88 -0.12 15.62
N GLY A 172 -4.59 0.23 15.61
CA GLY A 172 -3.65 0.01 16.72
C GLY A 172 -3.05 -1.40 16.73
N GLY A 173 -3.47 -2.26 15.81
CA GLY A 173 -2.99 -3.64 15.71
C GLY A 173 -3.44 -4.54 16.87
N MET A 174 -3.01 -5.80 16.82
CA MET A 174 -3.39 -6.84 17.79
C MET A 174 -2.84 -6.55 19.19
N PHE A 175 -1.67 -5.91 19.29
CA PHE A 175 -0.91 -5.78 20.54
C PHE A 175 -0.95 -4.38 21.15
N ARG A 176 -1.89 -3.51 20.75
CA ARG A 176 -1.96 -2.12 21.23
C ARG A 176 -1.99 -1.98 22.76
N ASN A 177 -2.57 -2.98 23.46
CA ASN A 177 -2.69 -3.00 24.92
C ASN A 177 -1.65 -3.90 25.61
N ALA A 178 -0.76 -4.57 24.85
CA ALA A 178 0.23 -5.48 25.39
C ALA A 178 1.33 -4.72 26.17
N SER A 179 1.79 -5.28 27.27
CA SER A 179 2.95 -4.81 28.00
C SER A 179 4.24 -5.08 27.22
N ALA A 180 5.35 -4.45 27.63
CA ALA A 180 6.68 -4.70 27.01
C ALA A 180 7.08 -6.18 27.12
N ASP A 181 6.80 -6.84 28.24
CA ASP A 181 7.10 -8.25 28.46
C ASP A 181 6.26 -9.16 27.56
N GLU A 182 5.00 -8.81 27.28
CA GLU A 182 4.14 -9.53 26.36
C GLU A 182 4.63 -9.35 24.90
N LEU A 183 5.01 -8.12 24.52
CA LEU A 183 5.58 -7.84 23.18
C LEU A 183 6.87 -8.65 22.92
N ALA A 184 7.72 -8.81 23.93
CA ALA A 184 8.95 -9.61 23.81
C ALA A 184 8.69 -11.10 23.55
N ARG A 185 7.48 -11.60 23.82
CA ARG A 185 7.08 -13.01 23.65
C ARG A 185 6.21 -13.25 22.42
N VAL A 186 5.92 -12.22 21.62
CA VAL A 186 5.10 -12.34 20.42
C VAL A 186 5.78 -13.24 19.40
N THR A 187 5.05 -14.27 18.96
CA THR A 187 5.50 -15.18 17.90
C THR A 187 4.95 -14.77 16.53
N PRO A 188 5.53 -15.27 15.43
CA PRO A 188 5.00 -15.03 14.10
C PRO A 188 3.51 -15.43 13.95
N GLN A 189 3.12 -16.57 14.53
CA GLN A 189 1.75 -17.06 14.48
C GLN A 189 0.76 -16.16 15.21
N MET A 190 1.20 -15.50 16.29
CA MET A 190 0.38 -14.50 17.00
C MET A 190 0.26 -13.22 16.17
N ALA A 191 1.37 -12.75 15.57
CA ALA A 191 1.42 -11.50 14.80
C ALA A 191 0.69 -11.57 13.45
N LEU A 192 0.48 -12.75 12.89
CA LEU A 192 -0.26 -12.97 11.64
C LEU A 192 -1.80 -12.91 11.81
N ARG A 193 -2.30 -12.60 13.00
CA ARG A 193 -3.74 -12.42 13.25
C ARG A 193 -4.07 -10.93 13.30
N HIS A 194 -5.14 -10.54 12.61
CA HIS A 194 -5.67 -9.18 12.71
C HIS A 194 -7.12 -9.20 13.20
N PRO A 195 -7.52 -8.32 14.15
CA PRO A 195 -8.86 -8.37 14.75
C PRO A 195 -9.97 -7.96 13.78
N THR A 196 -9.69 -7.09 12.81
CA THR A 196 -10.71 -6.42 11.98
C THR A 196 -10.54 -6.71 10.48
N TRP A 197 -9.29 -6.69 9.97
CA TRP A 197 -8.99 -6.77 8.55
C TRP A 197 -8.49 -8.17 8.14
N SER A 198 -8.94 -8.63 6.96
CA SER A 198 -8.34 -9.81 6.30
C SER A 198 -7.28 -9.34 5.30
N MET A 199 -6.02 -9.44 5.68
CA MET A 199 -4.89 -8.87 4.93
C MET A 199 -3.80 -9.91 4.69
N GLY A 200 -2.85 -9.57 3.80
CA GLY A 200 -1.63 -10.37 3.60
C GLY A 200 -0.74 -10.39 4.86
N GLY A 201 0.13 -11.41 4.94
CA GLY A 201 0.95 -11.64 6.15
C GLY A 201 1.86 -10.45 6.52
N LYS A 202 2.56 -9.86 5.54
CA LYS A 202 3.47 -8.72 5.78
C LYS A 202 2.72 -7.54 6.37
N ILE A 203 1.64 -7.08 5.74
CA ILE A 203 0.87 -5.91 6.20
C ILE A 203 0.18 -6.16 7.55
N THR A 204 -0.14 -7.42 7.89
CA THR A 204 -0.70 -7.79 9.20
C THR A 204 0.35 -7.57 10.31
N ILE A 205 1.60 -7.95 10.07
CA ILE A 205 2.71 -7.70 11.01
C ILE A 205 3.00 -6.20 11.08
N ASP A 206 3.02 -5.48 9.94
CA ASP A 206 3.22 -4.04 9.90
C ASP A 206 2.12 -3.27 10.65
N SER A 207 0.88 -3.75 10.60
CA SER A 207 -0.22 -3.19 11.41
C SER A 207 0.04 -3.39 12.90
N SER A 208 0.52 -4.57 13.30
CA SER A 208 0.80 -4.92 14.70
C SER A 208 1.98 -4.16 15.29
N THR A 209 2.96 -3.77 14.46
CA THR A 209 4.15 -3.00 14.83
C THR A 209 3.99 -1.50 14.60
N LEU A 210 2.90 -1.06 13.98
CA LEU A 210 2.61 0.28 13.49
C LEU A 210 3.53 0.77 12.35
N PHE A 211 4.34 -0.10 11.74
CA PHE A 211 5.12 0.23 10.54
C PHE A 211 4.21 0.57 9.36
N ASN A 212 3.07 -0.12 9.21
CA ASN A 212 2.08 0.23 8.20
C ASN A 212 1.66 1.70 8.31
N LYS A 213 1.39 2.18 9.53
CA LYS A 213 0.97 3.56 9.76
C LYS A 213 2.10 4.56 9.51
N GLY A 214 3.35 4.16 9.76
CA GLY A 214 4.51 4.98 9.39
C GLY A 214 4.68 5.12 7.87
N LEU A 215 4.47 4.04 7.11
CA LEU A 215 4.45 4.10 5.64
C LEU A 215 3.34 5.02 5.13
N GLU A 216 2.14 4.91 5.68
CA GLU A 216 0.99 5.73 5.31
C GLU A 216 1.17 7.21 5.65
N LEU A 217 1.86 7.54 6.75
CA LEU A 217 2.22 8.91 7.09
C LEU A 217 3.06 9.55 5.98
N MET A 218 4.10 8.86 5.51
CA MET A 218 4.96 9.35 4.44
C MET A 218 4.21 9.41 3.10
N GLU A 219 3.42 8.38 2.80
CA GLU A 219 2.58 8.34 1.59
C GLU A 219 1.60 9.52 1.56
N ALA A 220 0.88 9.79 2.66
CA ALA A 220 -0.06 10.91 2.75
C ALA A 220 0.63 12.24 2.50
N GLY A 221 1.79 12.45 3.13
CA GLY A 221 2.54 13.69 2.95
C GLY A 221 2.92 13.95 1.50
N TRP A 222 3.39 12.94 0.78
CA TRP A 222 3.80 13.09 -0.62
C TRP A 222 2.62 13.10 -1.61
N LEU A 223 1.55 12.33 -1.35
CA LEU A 223 0.39 12.33 -2.23
C LEU A 223 -0.40 13.64 -2.17
N PHE A 224 -0.45 14.28 -1.00
CA PHE A 224 -1.28 15.45 -0.77
C PHE A 224 -0.47 16.73 -0.53
N ASP A 225 0.86 16.67 -0.67
CA ASP A 225 1.79 17.80 -0.46
C ASP A 225 1.62 18.46 0.92
N ILE A 226 1.64 17.62 1.97
CA ILE A 226 1.47 18.04 3.37
C ILE A 226 2.73 17.73 4.18
N GLU A 227 3.24 18.73 4.86
CA GLU A 227 4.40 18.62 5.73
C GLU A 227 4.17 17.65 6.91
N PRO A 228 5.23 16.94 7.38
CA PRO A 228 5.10 15.93 8.42
C PRO A 228 4.49 16.45 9.73
N ASN A 229 4.76 17.70 10.11
CA ASN A 229 4.20 18.33 11.32
C ASN A 229 2.72 18.68 11.23
N ARG A 230 2.11 18.53 10.05
CA ARG A 230 0.67 18.71 9.79
C ARG A 230 -0.05 17.38 9.59
N ILE A 231 0.57 16.26 9.92
CA ILE A 231 -0.06 14.94 9.87
C ILE A 231 -0.06 14.37 11.30
N GLU A 232 -1.24 14.09 11.83
CA GLU A 232 -1.46 13.46 13.12
C GLU A 232 -1.89 12.01 12.93
N ILE A 233 -1.52 11.12 13.88
CA ILE A 233 -1.96 9.74 13.92
C ILE A 233 -2.79 9.50 15.17
N LEU A 234 -3.98 8.91 15.00
CA LEU A 234 -4.85 8.49 16.09
C LEU A 234 -5.15 6.99 15.98
N ILE A 235 -5.15 6.32 17.12
CA ILE A 235 -5.63 4.94 17.22
C ILE A 235 -7.16 4.96 17.30
N HIS A 236 -7.82 4.27 16.38
CA HIS A 236 -9.27 4.12 16.27
C HIS A 236 -9.61 2.64 16.09
N PRO A 237 -9.78 1.89 17.20
CA PRO A 237 -9.90 0.42 17.16
C PRO A 237 -11.07 -0.11 16.33
N GLN A 238 -12.17 0.65 16.25
CA GLN A 238 -13.36 0.26 15.48
C GLN A 238 -13.12 0.26 13.97
N SER A 239 -12.09 0.99 13.50
CA SER A 239 -11.70 1.08 12.08
C SER A 239 -12.85 1.44 11.14
N VAL A 240 -13.77 2.30 11.60
CA VAL A 240 -14.94 2.78 10.86
C VAL A 240 -14.68 4.16 10.27
N VAL A 241 -13.99 5.03 11.02
CA VAL A 241 -13.41 6.28 10.50
C VAL A 241 -12.06 5.94 9.89
N HIS A 242 -11.93 6.09 8.56
CA HIS A 242 -10.72 5.69 7.85
C HIS A 242 -9.64 6.75 7.85
N SER A 243 -9.98 8.02 7.86
CA SER A 243 -9.12 9.18 8.16
C SER A 243 -9.96 10.46 8.13
N MET A 244 -9.33 11.59 8.49
CA MET A 244 -9.99 12.88 8.60
C MET A 244 -9.09 13.99 8.06
N VAL A 245 -9.72 15.10 7.67
CA VAL A 245 -9.04 16.35 7.30
C VAL A 245 -9.59 17.48 8.17
N GLU A 246 -8.71 18.20 8.85
CA GLU A 246 -9.04 19.41 9.59
C GLU A 246 -8.73 20.62 8.73
N PHE A 247 -9.69 21.54 8.62
CA PHE A 247 -9.52 22.81 7.91
C PHE A 247 -9.18 23.96 8.86
N CYS A 248 -8.74 25.09 8.30
CA CYS A 248 -8.24 26.26 9.06
C CYS A 248 -9.30 26.91 9.97
N ASP A 249 -10.58 26.71 9.69
CA ASP A 249 -11.72 27.16 10.50
C ASP A 249 -12.03 26.22 11.68
N GLY A 250 -11.31 25.10 11.80
CA GLY A 250 -11.50 24.07 12.82
C GLY A 250 -12.54 23.00 12.47
N ALA A 251 -13.13 23.04 11.26
CA ALA A 251 -14.02 21.97 10.80
C ALA A 251 -13.21 20.70 10.50
N VAL A 252 -13.72 19.54 10.98
CA VAL A 252 -13.11 18.23 10.70
C VAL A 252 -14.05 17.40 9.84
N PHE A 253 -13.58 16.97 8.68
CA PHE A 253 -14.28 16.06 7.78
C PHE A 253 -13.72 14.67 7.89
N ALA A 254 -14.60 13.68 8.07
CA ALA A 254 -14.24 12.27 8.22
C ALA A 254 -14.94 11.42 7.18
N GLN A 255 -14.21 10.50 6.54
CA GLN A 255 -14.83 9.47 5.72
C GLN A 255 -15.06 8.22 6.58
N MET A 256 -16.28 7.71 6.55
CA MET A 256 -16.71 6.55 7.33
C MET A 256 -17.29 5.47 6.42
N SER A 257 -16.93 4.21 6.69
CA SER A 257 -17.51 3.03 6.04
C SER A 257 -17.21 1.76 6.83
N PRO A 258 -17.86 0.63 6.52
CA PRO A 258 -17.38 -0.66 6.97
C PRO A 258 -15.93 -0.90 6.52
N PRO A 259 -15.12 -1.66 7.28
CA PRO A 259 -13.72 -1.94 6.96
C PRO A 259 -13.61 -2.94 5.80
N ASP A 260 -13.74 -2.46 4.58
CA ASP A 260 -13.67 -3.25 3.35
C ASP A 260 -13.06 -2.43 2.21
N MET A 261 -11.98 -2.95 1.63
CA MET A 261 -11.21 -2.25 0.60
C MET A 261 -11.98 -2.06 -0.71
N ARG A 262 -13.05 -2.84 -0.96
CA ARG A 262 -13.85 -2.73 -2.18
C ARG A 262 -14.48 -1.35 -2.36
N LEU A 263 -14.77 -0.64 -1.26
CA LEU A 263 -15.29 0.72 -1.36
C LEU A 263 -14.24 1.70 -1.90
N ALA A 264 -13.02 1.68 -1.37
CA ALA A 264 -11.93 2.53 -1.83
C ALA A 264 -11.52 2.18 -3.27
N ILE A 265 -11.43 0.89 -3.59
CA ILE A 265 -11.18 0.40 -4.94
C ILE A 265 -12.26 0.90 -5.90
N GLN A 266 -13.54 0.70 -5.59
CA GLN A 266 -14.65 1.14 -6.41
C GLN A 266 -14.61 2.65 -6.64
N TYR A 267 -14.35 3.43 -5.59
CA TYR A 267 -14.26 4.89 -5.71
C TYR A 267 -13.11 5.32 -6.63
N ALA A 268 -11.94 4.72 -6.51
CA ALA A 268 -10.82 5.00 -7.41
C ALA A 268 -11.13 4.65 -8.87
N LEU A 269 -11.83 3.53 -9.11
CA LEU A 269 -12.22 3.11 -10.47
C LEU A 269 -13.31 3.99 -11.09
N THR A 270 -14.22 4.54 -10.28
CA THR A 270 -15.36 5.32 -10.77
C THR A 270 -15.17 6.83 -10.71
N TYR A 271 -14.13 7.30 -10.01
CA TYR A 271 -13.91 8.73 -9.78
C TYR A 271 -14.11 9.56 -11.08
N PRO A 272 -14.81 10.71 -10.98
CA PRO A 272 -15.33 11.37 -9.78
C PRO A 272 -16.74 10.90 -9.35
N HIS A 273 -17.31 9.93 -10.01
CA HIS A 273 -18.68 9.47 -9.75
C HIS A 273 -18.73 8.44 -8.62
N ARG A 274 -19.93 8.27 -8.03
CA ARG A 274 -20.23 7.21 -7.07
C ARG A 274 -21.29 6.32 -7.66
N ILE A 275 -21.07 5.00 -7.59
CA ILE A 275 -22.02 3.98 -8.02
C ILE A 275 -22.44 3.13 -6.82
N THR A 276 -23.48 2.35 -6.98
CA THR A 276 -23.99 1.45 -5.92
C THR A 276 -22.90 0.46 -5.50
N SER A 277 -22.72 0.28 -4.19
CA SER A 277 -21.78 -0.70 -3.65
C SER A 277 -22.47 -2.00 -3.28
N GLN A 278 -21.77 -3.13 -3.43
CA GLN A 278 -22.20 -4.44 -2.91
C GLN A 278 -22.07 -4.57 -1.39
N LEU A 279 -21.48 -3.57 -0.72
CA LEU A 279 -21.24 -3.61 0.71
C LEU A 279 -22.49 -3.24 1.52
N PRO A 280 -22.65 -3.78 2.74
CA PRO A 280 -23.70 -3.35 3.64
C PRO A 280 -23.53 -1.88 4.03
N ARG A 281 -24.62 -1.22 4.33
CA ARG A 281 -24.58 0.14 4.87
C ARG A 281 -24.02 0.13 6.30
N LEU A 282 -23.30 1.20 6.64
CA LEU A 282 -22.86 1.43 8.00
C LEU A 282 -24.07 1.75 8.88
N ASP A 283 -24.25 0.98 9.95
CA ASP A 283 -25.29 1.24 10.97
C ASP A 283 -24.67 2.03 12.13
N LEU A 284 -24.85 3.35 12.09
CA LEU A 284 -24.32 4.25 13.12
C LEU A 284 -24.98 4.03 14.50
N ALA A 285 -26.24 3.60 14.53
CA ALA A 285 -26.92 3.33 15.80
C ALA A 285 -26.36 2.09 16.49
N ALA A 286 -25.97 1.06 15.70
CA ALA A 286 -25.33 -0.15 16.23
C ALA A 286 -23.90 0.09 16.72
N LEU A 287 -23.21 1.11 16.23
CA LEU A 287 -21.84 1.45 16.66
C LEU A 287 -21.77 2.04 18.07
N HIS A 288 -22.81 2.67 18.53
CA HIS A 288 -22.93 3.37 19.83
C HIS A 288 -21.87 4.46 20.08
N SER A 289 -20.57 4.16 19.94
CA SER A 289 -19.49 5.09 20.21
C SER A 289 -18.29 4.86 19.29
N LEU A 290 -17.53 5.93 19.03
CA LEU A 290 -16.25 5.93 18.36
C LEU A 290 -15.20 6.41 19.35
N THR A 291 -14.07 5.73 19.43
CA THR A 291 -12.98 6.06 20.35
C THR A 291 -11.71 6.39 19.59
N PHE A 292 -10.96 7.38 20.11
CA PHE A 292 -9.71 7.84 19.54
C PHE A 292 -8.68 8.00 20.65
N GLU A 293 -7.47 7.48 20.43
CA GLU A 293 -6.37 7.51 21.39
C GLU A 293 -5.08 7.92 20.68
N LYS A 294 -4.14 8.51 21.41
CA LYS A 294 -2.79 8.76 20.86
C LYS A 294 -1.99 7.45 20.80
N PRO A 295 -1.17 7.25 19.76
CA PRO A 295 -0.30 6.09 19.70
C PRO A 295 0.79 6.14 20.77
N ASP A 296 1.15 4.98 21.32
CA ASP A 296 2.29 4.85 22.24
C ASP A 296 3.59 4.65 21.45
N CYS A 297 4.26 5.75 21.14
CA CYS A 297 5.50 5.74 20.37
C CYS A 297 6.71 5.14 21.15
N THR A 298 6.60 4.96 22.47
CA THR A 298 7.64 4.29 23.26
C THR A 298 7.61 2.79 23.04
N ARG A 299 6.44 2.19 23.09
CA ARG A 299 6.26 0.76 22.81
C ARG A 299 6.33 0.42 21.32
N PHE A 300 5.92 1.35 20.46
CA PHE A 300 5.87 1.20 19.00
C PHE A 300 6.64 2.33 18.32
N PRO A 301 7.98 2.27 18.27
CA PRO A 301 8.81 3.36 17.75
C PRO A 301 8.68 3.61 16.25
N ALA A 302 8.00 2.72 15.51
CA ALA A 302 7.81 2.83 14.06
C ALA A 302 7.29 4.20 13.61
N ILE A 303 6.36 4.80 14.38
CA ILE A 303 5.79 6.11 14.05
C ILE A 303 6.85 7.22 14.18
N SER A 304 7.64 7.22 15.25
CA SER A 304 8.74 8.21 15.44
C SER A 304 9.77 8.08 14.32
N LEU A 305 10.19 6.85 14.01
CA LEU A 305 11.13 6.57 12.92
C LEU A 305 10.58 7.04 11.56
N ALA A 306 9.26 6.91 11.33
CA ALA A 306 8.63 7.39 10.10
C ALA A 306 8.65 8.92 10.00
N TYR A 307 8.38 9.64 11.09
CA TYR A 307 8.52 11.11 11.11
C TYR A 307 9.95 11.55 10.82
N ASP A 308 10.95 10.86 11.38
CA ASP A 308 12.35 11.17 11.13
C ASP A 308 12.74 10.88 9.68
N ALA A 309 12.28 9.74 9.12
CA ALA A 309 12.48 9.40 7.71
C ALA A 309 11.84 10.44 6.78
N PHE A 310 10.63 10.86 7.08
CA PHE A 310 9.91 11.81 6.24
C PHE A 310 10.54 13.21 6.28
N ARG A 311 10.98 13.70 7.45
CA ARG A 311 11.66 14.99 7.57
C ARG A 311 12.99 15.03 6.83
N ASP A 312 13.73 13.94 6.83
CA ASP A 312 15.01 13.83 6.09
C ASP A 312 14.75 13.79 4.58
N GLY A 313 13.78 13.01 4.12
CA GLY A 313 13.32 12.97 2.73
C GLY A 313 14.34 12.45 1.71
N SER A 314 15.54 12.02 2.14
CA SER A 314 16.60 11.47 1.29
C SER A 314 16.49 9.94 1.20
N SER A 315 17.54 9.21 1.58
CA SER A 315 17.57 7.74 1.61
C SER A 315 16.79 7.10 2.76
N LEU A 316 16.42 7.87 3.80
CA LEU A 316 15.76 7.31 4.99
C LEU A 316 14.43 6.64 4.75
N PRO A 317 13.51 7.17 3.90
CA PRO A 317 12.26 6.48 3.58
C PRO A 317 12.50 5.11 2.95
N ILE A 318 13.53 4.98 2.11
CA ILE A 318 13.93 3.70 1.51
C ILE A 318 14.45 2.77 2.60
N ALA A 319 15.33 3.26 3.48
CA ALA A 319 15.85 2.47 4.60
C ALA A 319 14.72 1.99 5.52
N TYR A 320 13.77 2.87 5.86
CA TYR A 320 12.61 2.54 6.67
C TYR A 320 11.80 1.39 6.06
N ASN A 321 11.47 1.48 4.76
CA ASN A 321 10.70 0.44 4.08
C ASN A 321 11.48 -0.86 3.94
N SER A 322 12.70 -0.80 3.37
CA SER A 322 13.46 -1.98 2.95
C SER A 322 14.00 -2.77 4.14
N ALA A 323 14.42 -2.06 5.21
CA ALA A 323 14.80 -2.70 6.46
C ALA A 323 13.59 -3.33 7.16
N ASN A 324 12.41 -2.68 7.13
CA ASN A 324 11.20 -3.27 7.68
C ASN A 324 10.78 -4.54 6.92
N GLU A 325 10.80 -4.55 5.59
CA GLU A 325 10.51 -5.75 4.80
C GLU A 325 11.44 -6.91 5.17
N THR A 326 12.74 -6.64 5.29
CA THR A 326 13.75 -7.64 5.68
C THR A 326 13.55 -8.11 7.12
N ALA A 327 13.32 -7.19 8.06
CA ALA A 327 13.11 -7.54 9.46
C ALA A 327 11.84 -8.37 9.67
N VAL A 328 10.76 -8.06 8.96
CA VAL A 328 9.53 -8.87 8.97
C VAL A 328 9.79 -10.27 8.45
N GLU A 329 10.58 -10.43 7.39
CA GLU A 329 10.95 -11.76 6.87
C GLU A 329 11.81 -12.54 7.87
N LEU A 330 12.81 -11.90 8.48
CA LEU A 330 13.63 -12.50 9.55
C LEU A 330 12.77 -12.92 10.75
N PHE A 331 11.81 -12.10 11.14
CA PHE A 331 10.87 -12.44 12.21
C PHE A 331 10.00 -13.64 11.86
N VAL A 332 9.41 -13.66 10.66
CA VAL A 332 8.57 -14.80 10.20
C VAL A 332 9.36 -16.10 10.15
N ARG A 333 10.65 -16.06 9.81
CA ARG A 333 11.57 -17.20 9.85
C ARG A 333 12.03 -17.57 11.27
N GLY A 334 11.65 -16.81 12.30
CA GLY A 334 12.08 -17.02 13.68
C GLY A 334 13.53 -16.66 13.97
N CYS A 335 14.16 -15.86 13.12
CA CYS A 335 15.54 -15.41 13.27
C CYS A 335 15.71 -14.27 14.28
N ILE A 336 14.67 -13.46 14.47
CA ILE A 336 14.63 -12.32 15.40
C ILE A 336 13.29 -12.29 16.14
N GLY A 337 13.21 -11.54 17.24
CA GLY A 337 11.98 -11.31 17.99
C GLY A 337 11.11 -10.19 17.40
N PHE A 338 9.87 -10.07 17.86
CA PHE A 338 8.92 -9.06 17.40
C PHE A 338 9.44 -7.61 17.62
N THR A 339 9.98 -7.33 18.79
CA THR A 339 10.53 -6.01 19.14
C THR A 339 11.84 -5.69 18.40
N ASP A 340 12.51 -6.70 17.85
CA ASP A 340 13.74 -6.51 17.10
C ASP A 340 13.50 -5.96 15.69
N ILE A 341 12.26 -6.05 15.17
CA ILE A 341 11.90 -5.46 13.89
C ILE A 341 12.23 -3.95 13.88
N ALA A 342 11.81 -3.22 14.91
CA ALA A 342 12.09 -1.78 15.01
C ALA A 342 13.59 -1.48 15.15
N LYS A 343 14.34 -2.32 15.87
CA LYS A 343 15.79 -2.17 16.01
C LYS A 343 16.52 -2.36 14.68
N CYS A 344 16.09 -3.32 13.83
CA CYS A 344 16.64 -3.48 12.47
C CYS A 344 16.47 -2.21 11.64
N VAL A 345 15.27 -1.60 11.72
CA VAL A 345 14.95 -0.40 10.94
C VAL A 345 15.77 0.78 11.44
N GLU A 346 15.80 1.02 12.75
CA GLU A 346 16.60 2.07 13.38
C GLU A 346 18.09 1.93 13.02
N TYR A 347 18.66 0.73 13.17
CA TYR A 347 20.04 0.43 12.81
C TYR A 347 20.36 0.75 11.36
N SER A 348 19.44 0.39 10.43
CA SER A 348 19.61 0.66 9.01
C SER A 348 19.50 2.16 8.71
N MET A 349 18.51 2.86 9.31
CA MET A 349 18.31 4.30 9.13
C MET A 349 19.52 5.12 9.64
N GLU A 350 20.18 4.69 10.71
CA GLU A 350 21.38 5.35 11.23
C GLU A 350 22.60 5.22 10.31
N ARG A 351 22.71 4.10 9.56
CA ARG A 351 23.93 3.72 8.82
C ARG A 351 23.82 3.85 7.32
N ILE A 352 22.61 3.97 6.78
CA ILE A 352 22.41 4.15 5.34
C ILE A 352 23.11 5.42 4.85
N PRO A 353 23.78 5.41 3.70
CA PRO A 353 24.35 6.62 3.10
C PRO A 353 23.27 7.68 2.86
N ARG A 354 23.52 8.94 3.25
CA ARG A 354 22.60 10.07 3.02
C ARG A 354 22.79 10.61 1.61
N GLU A 355 22.10 10.05 0.65
CA GLU A 355 22.22 10.37 -0.75
C GLU A 355 20.94 10.98 -1.31
N LYS A 356 21.11 11.88 -2.28
CA LYS A 356 19.97 12.41 -3.05
C LYS A 356 19.56 11.40 -4.09
N ILE A 357 18.26 11.11 -4.13
CA ILE A 357 17.67 10.19 -5.10
C ILE A 357 17.43 10.94 -6.40
N GLY A 358 18.07 10.49 -7.48
CA GLY A 358 17.91 11.04 -8.83
C GLY A 358 17.34 10.06 -9.84
N SER A 359 17.42 8.76 -9.56
CA SER A 359 17.06 7.69 -10.50
C SER A 359 16.49 6.47 -9.79
N VAL A 360 15.94 5.54 -10.58
CA VAL A 360 15.51 4.22 -10.06
C VAL A 360 16.73 3.40 -9.62
N ASP A 361 17.89 3.57 -10.26
CA ASP A 361 19.11 2.85 -9.90
C ASP A 361 19.62 3.25 -8.52
N ASP A 362 19.49 4.55 -8.14
CA ASP A 362 19.82 5.00 -6.80
C ASP A 362 18.92 4.33 -5.75
N ILE A 363 17.62 4.21 -6.05
CA ILE A 363 16.66 3.55 -5.16
C ILE A 363 17.01 2.07 -5.00
N LEU A 364 17.33 1.38 -6.10
CA LEU A 364 17.71 -0.05 -6.08
C LEU A 364 19.00 -0.28 -5.28
N TYR A 365 19.97 0.61 -5.41
CA TYR A 365 21.20 0.56 -4.63
C TYR A 365 20.91 0.73 -3.14
N LEU A 366 20.13 1.75 -2.78
CA LEU A 366 19.78 2.04 -1.39
C LEU A 366 18.88 0.96 -0.77
N ASP A 367 17.94 0.39 -1.55
CA ASP A 367 17.11 -0.75 -1.11
C ASP A 367 18.00 -1.95 -0.75
N LYS A 368 18.94 -2.30 -1.62
CA LYS A 368 19.88 -3.40 -1.38
C LYS A 368 20.75 -3.14 -0.14
N GLU A 369 21.25 -1.92 0.02
CA GLU A 369 22.08 -1.56 1.15
C GLU A 369 21.29 -1.57 2.48
N ALA A 370 20.06 -1.06 2.49
CA ALA A 370 19.20 -1.10 3.66
C ALA A 370 18.87 -2.55 4.09
N ARG A 371 18.63 -3.45 3.14
CA ARG A 371 18.41 -4.88 3.42
C ARG A 371 19.65 -5.53 4.01
N ARG A 372 20.84 -5.22 3.47
CA ARG A 372 22.12 -5.70 4.01
C ARG A 372 22.32 -5.25 5.45
N LEU A 373 22.09 -3.97 5.73
CA LEU A 373 22.21 -3.39 7.08
C LEU A 373 21.21 -4.03 8.06
N ALA A 374 19.98 -4.28 7.63
CA ALA A 374 18.98 -4.95 8.46
C ALA A 374 19.41 -6.38 8.88
N CYS A 375 20.02 -7.15 7.95
CA CYS A 375 20.57 -8.46 8.25
C CYS A 375 21.79 -8.36 9.20
N GLU A 376 22.68 -7.39 8.96
CA GLU A 376 23.88 -7.16 9.76
C GLU A 376 23.56 -6.86 11.23
N CYS A 377 22.46 -6.16 11.51
CA CYS A 377 22.03 -5.79 12.87
C CYS A 377 22.02 -6.98 13.85
N PHE A 378 21.72 -8.17 13.37
CA PHE A 378 21.69 -9.40 14.18
C PHE A 378 22.70 -10.48 13.69
N GLY A 379 23.75 -10.06 12.97
CA GLY A 379 24.80 -10.96 12.49
C GLY A 379 24.26 -12.06 11.55
N LYS A 380 23.23 -11.73 10.76
CA LYS A 380 22.66 -12.64 9.77
C LYS A 380 23.28 -12.38 8.40
N GLU A 381 23.46 -13.46 7.62
CA GLU A 381 23.79 -13.31 6.22
C GLU A 381 22.57 -12.74 5.46
N THR A 382 22.83 -12.07 4.33
CA THR A 382 21.77 -11.53 3.46
C THR A 382 20.80 -12.63 3.07
N LEU A 383 19.51 -12.33 3.11
CA LEU A 383 18.39 -13.22 2.77
C LEU A 383 18.37 -13.64 1.30
#